data_6cb33387bd244153c719f9aea2a2d3e1
#
_entry.id   6cb33387bd244153c719f9aea2a2d3e1
#
_cell.length_a   1.000
_cell.length_b   1.000
_cell.length_c   1.000
_cell.angle_alpha   90.00
_cell.angle_beta   90.00
_cell.angle_gamma   90.00
#
_symmetry.space_group_name_H-M   'P 1'
#
loop_
_entity.id
_entity.type
_entity.pdbx_description
1 polymer ?
#
loop_
_entity_poly.entity_id
_entity_poly.type
_entity_poly.pdbx_seq_one_letter_code
_entity_poly.pdbx_strand_id
1 'polypeptide(L)'
;MEHFGELRHRLVVVFIAFIISVIIVYISSHWWIQSLIRYIKRAHVTLHTFSFTETIQIYVMIIFTVAICIIIPIIFYQLWSFVAPGLHAYERQFIYKYSFFCAILFISGIAFAFFIGFPMIINFSENLSHLLSIDQVIGFKAYLGELIRWLLVFGFIFQLPILFMGLAHFGLIDVTQLGRYRKYVYFACFVAASIIAPPDLILNLVLTLPLIILFEISMFIAKITSRKQKITNEL
;
A
#
# COMPACT_ATOMS: atom_id res chain seq x y z
N MET A 1 -20.29 15.20 21.34
CA MET A 1 -21.13 15.07 20.13
C MET A 1 -20.48 15.68 18.88
N GLU A 2 -19.61 16.69 19.01
CA GLU A 2 -18.90 17.31 17.88
C GLU A 2 -18.00 16.36 17.09
N HIS A 3 -17.33 15.44 17.77
CA HIS A 3 -16.41 14.47 17.15
C HIS A 3 -17.09 13.49 16.19
N PHE A 4 -18.33 13.06 16.51
CA PHE A 4 -19.12 12.22 15.63
C PHE A 4 -19.63 12.98 14.39
N GLY A 5 -19.93 14.26 14.54
CA GLY A 5 -20.31 15.13 13.41
C GLY A 5 -19.17 15.32 12.42
N GLU A 6 -17.95 15.51 12.94
CA GLU A 6 -16.75 15.65 12.12
C GLU A 6 -16.41 14.36 11.36
N LEU A 7 -16.48 13.20 12.02
CA LEU A 7 -16.25 11.90 11.38
C LEU A 7 -17.24 11.67 10.23
N ARG A 8 -18.54 11.95 10.46
CA ARG A 8 -19.57 11.81 9.42
C ARG A 8 -19.28 12.71 8.22
N HIS A 9 -18.92 13.97 8.47
CA HIS A 9 -18.60 14.91 7.39
C HIS A 9 -17.42 14.41 6.56
N ARG A 10 -16.34 13.95 7.18
CA ARG A 10 -15.15 13.42 6.49
C ARG A 10 -15.44 12.16 5.69
N LEU A 11 -16.26 11.25 6.23
CA LEU A 11 -16.71 10.07 5.49
C LEU A 11 -17.51 10.43 4.24
N VAL A 12 -18.39 11.44 4.33
CA VAL A 12 -19.15 11.93 3.17
C VAL A 12 -18.21 12.52 2.12
N VAL A 13 -17.20 13.30 2.54
CA VAL A 13 -16.19 13.85 1.61
C VAL A 13 -15.42 12.74 0.90
N VAL A 14 -14.96 11.71 1.62
CA VAL A 14 -14.28 10.55 1.06
C VAL A 14 -15.18 9.81 0.07
N PHE A 15 -16.45 9.60 0.43
CA PHE A 15 -17.41 8.91 -0.42
C PHE A 15 -17.70 9.68 -1.73
N ILE A 16 -17.89 11.00 -1.64
CA ILE A 16 -18.09 11.86 -2.81
C ILE A 16 -16.83 11.84 -3.70
N ALA A 17 -15.64 11.98 -3.10
CA ALA A 17 -14.37 11.93 -3.82
C ALA A 17 -14.18 10.56 -4.50
N PHE A 18 -14.62 9.47 -3.86
CA PHE A 18 -14.58 8.13 -4.47
C PHE A 18 -15.48 8.03 -5.70
N ILE A 19 -16.72 8.51 -5.63
CA ILE A 19 -17.62 8.52 -6.79
C ILE A 19 -17.02 9.34 -7.92
N ILE A 20 -16.50 10.52 -7.63
CA ILE A 20 -15.84 11.38 -8.63
C ILE A 20 -14.64 10.67 -9.25
N SER A 21 -13.81 10.00 -8.43
CA SER A 21 -12.67 9.21 -8.90
C SER A 21 -13.11 8.09 -9.84
N VAL A 22 -14.15 7.33 -9.49
CA VAL A 22 -14.69 6.26 -10.34
C VAL A 22 -15.15 6.82 -11.69
N ILE A 23 -15.87 7.94 -11.69
CA ILE A 23 -16.36 8.59 -12.93
C ILE A 23 -15.19 9.05 -13.80
N ILE A 24 -14.19 9.72 -13.22
CA ILE A 24 -12.99 10.19 -13.95
C ILE A 24 -12.23 9.01 -14.55
N VAL A 25 -12.00 7.95 -13.77
CA VAL A 25 -11.30 6.74 -14.20
C VAL A 25 -12.08 6.04 -15.29
N TYR A 26 -13.42 5.95 -15.18
CA TYR A 26 -14.28 5.36 -16.20
C TYR A 26 -14.20 6.13 -17.53
N ILE A 27 -14.34 7.45 -17.51
CA ILE A 27 -14.27 8.28 -18.71
C ILE A 27 -12.87 8.21 -19.34
N SER A 28 -11.81 8.23 -18.54
CA SER A 28 -10.43 8.15 -19.03
C SER A 28 -9.98 6.75 -19.42
N SER A 29 -10.72 5.70 -19.05
CA SER A 29 -10.33 4.29 -19.24
C SER A 29 -10.01 3.95 -20.69
N HIS A 30 -10.69 4.57 -21.66
CA HIS A 30 -10.48 4.37 -23.09
C HIS A 30 -9.02 4.62 -23.53
N TRP A 31 -8.32 5.53 -22.86
CA TRP A 31 -6.96 5.93 -23.22
C TRP A 31 -5.87 5.01 -22.67
N TRP A 32 -6.04 4.48 -21.46
CA TRP A 32 -4.97 3.78 -20.75
C TRP A 32 -5.20 2.27 -20.57
N ILE A 33 -6.46 1.80 -20.59
CA ILE A 33 -6.77 0.39 -20.26
C ILE A 33 -6.10 -0.60 -21.22
N GLN A 34 -6.06 -0.26 -22.52
CA GLN A 34 -5.40 -1.11 -23.52
C GLN A 34 -3.88 -1.20 -23.30
N SER A 35 -3.28 -0.11 -22.83
CA SER A 35 -1.85 -0.08 -22.52
C SER A 35 -1.53 -0.92 -21.30
N LEU A 36 -2.38 -0.85 -20.26
CA LEU A 36 -2.28 -1.69 -19.06
C LEU A 36 -2.42 -3.17 -19.42
N ILE A 37 -3.45 -3.54 -20.18
CA ILE A 37 -3.67 -4.93 -20.60
C ILE A 37 -2.51 -5.43 -21.46
N ARG A 38 -1.96 -4.62 -22.35
CA ARG A 38 -0.77 -4.98 -23.14
C ARG A 38 0.46 -5.22 -22.25
N TYR A 39 0.64 -4.42 -21.21
CA TYR A 39 1.74 -4.60 -20.25
C TYR A 39 1.57 -5.92 -19.49
N ILE A 40 0.37 -6.21 -18.99
CA ILE A 40 0.06 -7.45 -18.26
C ILE A 40 0.29 -8.68 -19.16
N LYS A 41 -0.12 -8.63 -20.41
CA LYS A 41 0.06 -9.75 -21.38
C LYS A 41 1.52 -10.00 -21.78
N ARG A 42 2.45 -9.05 -21.55
CA ARG A 42 3.89 -9.26 -21.83
C ARG A 42 4.55 -10.24 -20.87
N ALA A 43 3.91 -10.57 -19.77
CA ALA A 43 4.41 -11.51 -18.78
C ALA A 43 4.26 -13.00 -19.18
N HIS A 44 4.36 -13.33 -20.46
CA HIS A 44 4.35 -14.71 -21.04
C HIS A 44 3.16 -15.62 -20.64
N VAL A 45 2.20 -15.10 -19.88
CA VAL A 45 1.04 -15.88 -19.42
C VAL A 45 -0.11 -15.78 -20.42
N THR A 46 -0.59 -16.92 -20.90
CA THR A 46 -1.82 -16.97 -21.72
C THR A 46 -3.03 -16.77 -20.82
N LEU A 47 -3.62 -15.57 -20.85
CA LEU A 47 -4.77 -15.21 -20.04
C LEU A 47 -6.07 -15.55 -20.78
N HIS A 48 -6.90 -16.37 -20.18
CA HIS A 48 -8.18 -16.80 -20.73
C HIS A 48 -9.34 -16.23 -19.91
N THR A 49 -10.47 -15.95 -20.58
CA THR A 49 -11.76 -15.66 -19.96
C THR A 49 -12.67 -16.86 -20.16
N PHE A 50 -13.29 -17.32 -19.09
CA PHE A 50 -14.11 -18.55 -19.10
C PHE A 50 -15.62 -18.26 -19.22
N SER A 51 -16.05 -17.00 -19.10
CA SER A 51 -17.44 -16.59 -19.17
C SER A 51 -17.61 -15.21 -19.82
N PHE A 52 -18.74 -14.99 -20.50
CA PHE A 52 -19.07 -13.68 -21.08
C PHE A 52 -19.15 -12.56 -20.01
N THR A 53 -19.70 -12.89 -18.83
CA THR A 53 -19.84 -11.94 -17.73
C THR A 53 -18.49 -11.60 -17.09
N GLU A 54 -17.50 -12.47 -17.22
CA GLU A 54 -16.17 -12.28 -16.66
C GLU A 54 -15.46 -11.06 -17.27
N THR A 55 -15.61 -10.82 -18.56
CA THR A 55 -15.03 -9.65 -19.23
C THR A 55 -15.58 -8.34 -18.66
N ILE A 56 -16.88 -8.29 -18.37
CA ILE A 56 -17.49 -7.11 -17.73
C ILE A 56 -16.96 -6.93 -16.30
N GLN A 57 -16.87 -8.03 -15.55
CA GLN A 57 -16.34 -8.00 -14.18
C GLN A 57 -14.88 -7.53 -14.15
N ILE A 58 -14.04 -8.00 -15.06
CA ILE A 58 -12.64 -7.58 -15.22
C ILE A 58 -12.56 -6.06 -15.45
N TYR A 59 -13.36 -5.55 -16.38
CA TYR A 59 -13.39 -4.13 -16.69
C TYR A 59 -13.77 -3.28 -15.48
N VAL A 60 -14.84 -3.66 -14.78
CA VAL A 60 -15.30 -3.00 -13.56
C VAL A 60 -14.22 -3.07 -12.47
N MET A 61 -13.62 -4.23 -12.29
CA MET A 61 -12.58 -4.49 -11.29
C MET A 61 -11.34 -3.60 -11.50
N ILE A 62 -10.89 -3.41 -12.73
CA ILE A 62 -9.78 -2.51 -13.07
C ILE A 62 -10.14 -1.06 -12.72
N ILE A 63 -11.35 -0.59 -13.13
CA ILE A 63 -11.79 0.78 -12.86
C ILE A 63 -11.85 1.06 -11.36
N PHE A 64 -12.48 0.17 -10.59
CA PHE A 64 -12.58 0.33 -9.15
C PHE A 64 -11.22 0.31 -8.48
N THR A 65 -10.31 -0.57 -8.90
CA THR A 65 -8.95 -0.64 -8.36
C THR A 65 -8.19 0.66 -8.58
N VAL A 66 -8.19 1.18 -9.79
CA VAL A 66 -7.50 2.45 -10.10
C VAL A 66 -8.15 3.61 -9.35
N ALA A 67 -9.47 3.64 -9.24
CA ALA A 67 -10.18 4.64 -8.46
C ALA A 67 -9.83 4.58 -6.97
N ILE A 68 -9.73 3.37 -6.39
CA ILE A 68 -9.29 3.16 -5.01
C ILE A 68 -7.84 3.64 -4.85
N CYS A 69 -6.94 3.31 -5.76
CA CYS A 69 -5.54 3.76 -5.69
C CYS A 69 -5.43 5.30 -5.72
N ILE A 70 -6.27 5.99 -6.48
CA ILE A 70 -6.30 7.45 -6.54
C ILE A 70 -6.86 8.06 -5.26
N ILE A 71 -7.87 7.44 -4.64
CA ILE A 71 -8.52 8.04 -3.48
C ILE A 71 -7.78 7.76 -2.16
N ILE A 72 -6.98 6.72 -2.07
CA ILE A 72 -6.26 6.36 -0.83
C ILE A 72 -5.43 7.54 -0.27
N PRO A 73 -4.67 8.32 -1.06
CA PRO A 73 -4.01 9.52 -0.54
C PRO A 73 -4.98 10.53 0.10
N ILE A 74 -6.18 10.67 -0.48
CA ILE A 74 -7.23 11.55 0.07
C ILE A 74 -7.77 10.97 1.37
N ILE A 75 -7.95 9.65 1.45
CA ILE A 75 -8.36 8.97 2.68
C ILE A 75 -7.34 9.21 3.78
N PHE A 76 -6.04 9.05 3.51
CA PHE A 76 -5.00 9.34 4.48
C PHE A 76 -5.01 10.80 4.92
N TYR A 77 -5.19 11.74 3.99
CA TYR A 77 -5.32 13.16 4.32
C TYR A 77 -6.51 13.41 5.26
N GLN A 78 -7.68 12.83 4.98
CA GLN A 78 -8.85 12.98 5.84
C GLN A 78 -8.68 12.33 7.21
N LEU A 79 -8.00 11.18 7.26
CA LEU A 79 -7.71 10.45 8.49
C LEU A 79 -6.76 11.26 9.39
N TRP A 80 -5.66 11.77 8.85
CA TRP A 80 -4.74 12.64 9.58
C TRP A 80 -5.39 13.95 10.00
N SER A 81 -6.20 14.55 9.14
CA SER A 81 -6.97 15.76 9.46
C SER A 81 -8.01 15.51 10.57
N PHE A 82 -8.54 14.29 10.71
CA PHE A 82 -9.43 13.92 11.81
C PHE A 82 -8.69 13.85 13.16
N VAL A 83 -7.44 13.45 13.15
CA VAL A 83 -6.59 13.41 14.35
C VAL A 83 -6.09 14.82 14.73
N ALA A 84 -6.03 15.74 13.77
CA ALA A 84 -5.49 17.10 13.93
C ALA A 84 -6.12 17.97 15.04
N PRO A 85 -7.45 17.95 15.28
CA PRO A 85 -8.05 18.80 16.32
C PRO A 85 -7.58 18.48 17.73
N GLY A 86 -7.10 17.26 17.98
CA GLY A 86 -6.50 16.86 19.27
C GLY A 86 -5.05 17.32 19.47
N LEU A 87 -4.46 17.99 18.46
CA LEU A 87 -3.04 18.39 18.44
C LEU A 87 -2.86 19.91 18.64
N HIS A 88 -1.69 20.30 19.17
CA HIS A 88 -1.31 21.70 19.28
C HIS A 88 -1.11 22.37 17.91
N ALA A 89 -1.26 23.70 17.86
CA ALA A 89 -1.26 24.46 16.61
C ALA A 89 0.00 24.28 15.72
N TYR A 90 1.17 24.04 16.33
CA TYR A 90 2.41 23.77 15.59
C TYR A 90 2.47 22.36 15.01
N GLU A 91 1.71 21.41 15.56
CA GLU A 91 1.64 20.02 15.09
C GLU A 91 0.74 19.88 13.85
N ARG A 92 -0.16 20.85 13.63
CA ARG A 92 -1.02 20.89 12.43
C ARG A 92 -0.24 20.96 11.12
N GLN A 93 0.89 21.66 11.07
CA GLN A 93 1.74 21.70 9.88
C GLN A 93 2.37 20.33 9.57
N PHE A 94 2.59 19.51 10.58
CA PHE A 94 3.05 18.14 10.44
C PHE A 94 2.08 17.30 9.62
N ILE A 95 0.77 17.46 9.84
CA ILE A 95 -0.26 16.64 9.19
C ILE A 95 -0.23 16.78 7.68
N TYR A 96 -0.07 17.99 7.15
CA TYR A 96 0.02 18.19 5.70
C TYR A 96 1.26 17.54 5.10
N LYS A 97 2.41 17.61 5.79
CA LYS A 97 3.62 16.91 5.36
C LYS A 97 3.46 15.40 5.39
N TYR A 98 2.91 14.85 6.46
CA TYR A 98 2.70 13.40 6.59
C TYR A 98 1.72 12.86 5.56
N SER A 99 0.66 13.59 5.26
CA SER A 99 -0.30 13.20 4.23
C SER A 99 0.35 13.11 2.84
N PHE A 100 1.23 14.04 2.51
CA PHE A 100 2.00 14.00 1.26
C PHE A 100 2.95 12.80 1.21
N PHE A 101 3.67 12.53 2.31
CA PHE A 101 4.54 11.36 2.40
C PHE A 101 3.74 10.05 2.35
N CYS A 102 2.53 9.98 2.95
CA CYS A 102 1.63 8.83 2.82
C CYS A 102 1.32 8.54 1.35
N ALA A 103 1.00 9.58 0.57
CA ALA A 103 0.72 9.42 -0.85
C ALA A 103 1.93 8.84 -1.61
N ILE A 104 3.13 9.38 -1.37
CA ILE A 104 4.36 8.90 -2.02
C ILE A 104 4.66 7.45 -1.62
N LEU A 105 4.59 7.12 -0.32
CA LEU A 105 4.85 5.77 0.15
C LEU A 105 3.81 4.78 -0.41
N PHE A 106 2.54 5.17 -0.47
CA PHE A 106 1.50 4.32 -1.04
C PHE A 106 1.76 4.02 -2.51
N ILE A 107 2.08 5.05 -3.31
CA ILE A 107 2.42 4.90 -4.72
C ILE A 107 3.68 4.03 -4.88
N SER A 108 4.69 4.23 -4.03
CA SER A 108 5.92 3.40 -4.07
C SER A 108 5.65 1.95 -3.71
N GLY A 109 4.74 1.68 -2.77
CA GLY A 109 4.29 0.32 -2.42
C GLY A 109 3.54 -0.36 -3.57
N ILE A 110 2.64 0.36 -4.24
CA ILE A 110 1.97 -0.13 -5.45
C ILE A 110 2.99 -0.40 -6.56
N ALA A 111 3.91 0.52 -6.80
CA ALA A 111 4.95 0.37 -7.82
C ALA A 111 5.85 -0.84 -7.52
N PHE A 112 6.27 -1.02 -6.26
CA PHE A 112 7.02 -2.20 -5.84
C PHE A 112 6.25 -3.49 -6.10
N ALA A 113 4.97 -3.56 -5.69
CA ALA A 113 4.13 -4.73 -5.91
C ALA A 113 3.96 -5.03 -7.41
N PHE A 114 3.71 -4.00 -8.22
CA PHE A 114 3.43 -4.14 -9.65
C PHE A 114 4.66 -4.53 -10.47
N PHE A 115 5.82 -3.90 -10.20
CA PHE A 115 7.02 -4.08 -11.03
C PHE A 115 7.97 -5.15 -10.50
N ILE A 116 7.93 -5.47 -9.21
CA ILE A 116 8.88 -6.40 -8.56
C ILE A 116 8.14 -7.59 -7.95
N GLY A 117 7.28 -7.36 -6.97
CA GLY A 117 6.69 -8.42 -6.17
C GLY A 117 5.83 -9.39 -6.97
N PHE A 118 4.88 -8.86 -7.72
CA PHE A 118 3.95 -9.69 -8.50
C PHE A 118 4.61 -10.43 -9.68
N PRO A 119 5.51 -9.84 -10.49
CA PRO A 119 6.27 -10.57 -11.50
C PRO A 119 7.11 -11.72 -10.92
N MET A 120 7.68 -11.53 -9.73
CA MET A 120 8.46 -12.62 -9.09
C MET A 120 7.59 -13.82 -8.73
N ILE A 121 6.36 -13.58 -8.25
CA ILE A 121 5.40 -14.69 -7.98
C ILE A 121 5.01 -15.41 -9.27
N ILE A 122 4.73 -14.68 -10.32
CA ILE A 122 4.39 -15.29 -11.61
C ILE A 122 5.52 -16.18 -12.09
N ASN A 123 6.76 -15.67 -12.10
CA ASN A 123 7.94 -16.45 -12.50
C ASN A 123 8.15 -17.68 -11.61
N PHE A 124 7.95 -17.55 -10.30
CA PHE A 124 8.02 -18.68 -9.37
C PHE A 124 6.98 -19.74 -9.69
N SER A 125 5.72 -19.32 -9.90
CA SER A 125 4.61 -20.20 -10.24
C SER A 125 4.86 -20.94 -11.57
N GLU A 126 5.39 -20.23 -12.58
CA GLU A 126 5.74 -20.78 -13.89
C GLU A 126 6.86 -21.83 -13.78
N ASN A 127 7.94 -21.52 -13.05
CA ASN A 127 9.03 -22.46 -12.78
C ASN A 127 8.54 -23.72 -12.07
N LEU A 128 7.64 -23.56 -11.09
CA LEU A 128 7.06 -24.70 -10.36
C LEU A 128 6.20 -25.57 -11.28
N SER A 129 5.43 -24.97 -12.17
CA SER A 129 4.61 -25.69 -13.14
C SER A 129 5.46 -26.49 -14.12
N HIS A 130 6.56 -25.91 -14.61
CA HIS A 130 7.52 -26.63 -15.44
C HIS A 130 8.12 -27.81 -14.71
N LEU A 131 8.49 -27.66 -13.43
CA LEU A 131 9.02 -28.74 -12.62
C LEU A 131 8.03 -29.89 -12.43
N LEU A 132 6.73 -29.54 -12.29
CA LEU A 132 5.64 -30.51 -12.11
C LEU A 132 5.09 -31.05 -13.45
N SER A 133 5.59 -30.53 -14.60
CA SER A 133 5.08 -30.85 -15.94
C SER A 133 3.58 -30.60 -16.10
N ILE A 134 3.10 -29.47 -15.51
CA ILE A 134 1.70 -29.05 -15.58
C ILE A 134 1.59 -27.82 -16.48
N ASP A 135 0.69 -27.89 -17.45
CA ASP A 135 0.36 -26.71 -18.28
C ASP A 135 -0.55 -25.76 -17.48
N GLN A 136 -0.06 -24.54 -17.22
CA GLN A 136 -0.86 -23.53 -16.52
C GLN A 136 -1.79 -22.78 -17.46
N VAL A 137 -3.10 -22.87 -17.20
CA VAL A 137 -4.12 -22.03 -17.83
C VAL A 137 -4.65 -21.07 -16.75
N ILE A 138 -4.27 -19.79 -16.84
CA ILE A 138 -4.66 -18.80 -15.83
C ILE A 138 -5.85 -17.98 -16.32
N GLY A 139 -6.94 -17.96 -15.54
CA GLY A 139 -8.07 -17.08 -15.76
C GLY A 139 -7.68 -15.62 -15.54
N PHE A 140 -8.04 -14.74 -16.49
CA PHE A 140 -7.67 -13.32 -16.40
C PHE A 140 -8.26 -12.64 -15.15
N LYS A 141 -9.45 -13.02 -14.74
CA LYS A 141 -10.07 -12.53 -13.50
C LYS A 141 -9.29 -12.95 -12.26
N ALA A 142 -8.85 -14.21 -12.20
CA ALA A 142 -8.04 -14.71 -11.07
C ALA A 142 -6.69 -13.98 -11.00
N TYR A 143 -6.02 -13.82 -12.14
CA TYR A 143 -4.78 -13.06 -12.26
C TYR A 143 -4.94 -11.62 -11.75
N LEU A 144 -5.97 -10.90 -12.19
CA LEU A 144 -6.24 -9.53 -11.73
C LEU A 144 -6.60 -9.48 -10.26
N GLY A 145 -7.37 -10.44 -9.76
CA GLY A 145 -7.72 -10.52 -8.34
C GLY A 145 -6.48 -10.62 -7.47
N GLU A 146 -5.54 -11.47 -7.84
CA GLU A 146 -4.29 -11.62 -7.12
C GLU A 146 -3.40 -10.38 -7.26
N LEU A 147 -3.28 -9.81 -8.46
CA LEU A 147 -2.56 -8.55 -8.67
C LEU A 147 -3.10 -7.43 -7.76
N ILE A 148 -4.42 -7.24 -7.74
CA ILE A 148 -5.07 -6.20 -6.91
C ILE A 148 -4.78 -6.43 -5.43
N ARG A 149 -4.89 -7.66 -4.96
CA ARG A 149 -4.56 -8.05 -3.60
C ARG A 149 -3.13 -7.63 -3.25
N TRP A 150 -2.17 -7.92 -4.12
CA TRP A 150 -0.77 -7.54 -3.93
C TRP A 150 -0.58 -6.02 -3.91
N LEU A 151 -1.19 -5.29 -4.84
CA LEU A 151 -1.12 -3.82 -4.88
C LEU A 151 -1.62 -3.19 -3.58
N LEU A 152 -2.77 -3.66 -3.07
CA LEU A 152 -3.34 -3.12 -1.84
C LEU A 152 -2.51 -3.49 -0.61
N VAL A 153 -2.12 -4.75 -0.48
CA VAL A 153 -1.32 -5.23 0.66
C VAL A 153 -0.01 -4.44 0.76
N PHE A 154 0.76 -4.34 -0.32
CA PHE A 154 2.01 -3.59 -0.30
C PHE A 154 1.81 -2.09 -0.21
N GLY A 155 0.77 -1.54 -0.83
CA GLY A 155 0.40 -0.15 -0.65
C GLY A 155 0.18 0.21 0.83
N PHE A 156 -0.53 -0.63 1.59
CA PHE A 156 -0.74 -0.44 3.03
C PHE A 156 0.52 -0.72 3.87
N ILE A 157 1.29 -1.76 3.56
CA ILE A 157 2.52 -2.09 4.29
C ILE A 157 3.54 -0.94 4.19
N PHE A 158 3.61 -0.29 3.05
CA PHE A 158 4.46 0.88 2.85
C PHE A 158 4.02 2.10 3.68
N GLN A 159 2.88 2.06 4.37
CA GLN A 159 2.48 3.09 5.34
C GLN A 159 3.08 2.89 6.73
N LEU A 160 3.65 1.72 7.03
CA LEU A 160 4.26 1.44 8.34
C LEU A 160 5.27 2.50 8.80
N PRO A 161 6.14 3.08 7.92
CA PRO A 161 7.05 4.16 8.32
C PRO A 161 6.34 5.34 8.96
N ILE A 162 5.26 5.80 8.35
CA ILE A 162 4.54 6.97 8.85
C ILE A 162 3.75 6.63 10.10
N LEU A 163 3.20 5.42 10.18
CA LEU A 163 2.53 4.95 11.38
C LEU A 163 3.49 4.98 12.59
N PHE A 164 4.69 4.40 12.46
CA PHE A 164 5.69 4.41 13.54
C PHE A 164 6.17 5.81 13.89
N MET A 165 6.35 6.66 12.87
CA MET A 165 6.75 8.04 13.07
C MET A 165 5.66 8.85 13.80
N GLY A 166 4.38 8.65 13.44
CA GLY A 166 3.25 9.27 14.13
C GLY A 166 3.15 8.81 15.59
N LEU A 167 3.24 7.51 15.85
CA LEU A 167 3.22 6.95 17.20
C LEU A 167 4.37 7.46 18.07
N ALA A 168 5.56 7.62 17.49
CA ALA A 168 6.72 8.19 18.19
C ALA A 168 6.54 9.69 18.43
N HIS A 169 5.94 10.43 17.50
CA HIS A 169 5.68 11.86 17.65
C HIS A 169 4.66 12.14 18.77
N PHE A 170 3.65 11.31 18.91
CA PHE A 170 2.65 11.39 19.99
C PHE A 170 3.16 10.84 21.35
N GLY A 171 4.42 10.42 21.43
CA GLY A 171 5.00 9.85 22.65
C GLY A 171 4.43 8.48 23.04
N LEU A 172 3.65 7.84 22.16
CA LEU A 172 3.06 6.52 22.40
C LEU A 172 4.09 5.39 22.32
N ILE A 173 5.19 5.62 21.59
CA ILE A 173 6.30 4.68 21.47
C ILE A 173 7.61 5.42 21.73
N ASP A 174 8.43 4.87 22.63
CA ASP A 174 9.80 5.34 22.83
C ASP A 174 10.70 4.79 21.71
N VAL A 175 11.25 5.71 20.91
CA VAL A 175 12.14 5.38 19.78
C VAL A 175 13.40 4.61 20.24
N THR A 176 13.85 4.83 21.49
CA THR A 176 15.01 4.12 22.06
C THR A 176 14.67 2.67 22.35
N GLN A 177 13.47 2.41 22.88
CA GLN A 177 12.97 1.06 23.10
C GLN A 177 12.75 0.31 21.78
N LEU A 178 12.16 0.97 20.78
CA LEU A 178 11.96 0.38 19.45
C LEU A 178 13.29 -0.06 18.82
N GLY A 179 14.35 0.71 19.02
CA GLY A 179 15.71 0.35 18.61
C GLY A 179 16.24 -0.94 19.27
N ARG A 180 15.82 -1.25 20.49
CA ARG A 180 16.19 -2.49 21.21
C ARG A 180 15.44 -3.70 20.64
N TYR A 181 14.24 -3.50 20.12
CA TYR A 181 13.39 -4.57 19.60
C TYR A 181 13.54 -4.83 18.10
N ARG A 182 14.55 -4.25 17.42
CA ARG A 182 14.79 -4.39 15.97
C ARG A 182 14.72 -5.84 15.47
N LYS A 183 15.38 -6.76 16.18
CA LYS A 183 15.39 -8.19 15.80
C LYS A 183 14.00 -8.82 15.75
N TYR A 184 13.11 -8.41 16.65
CA TYR A 184 11.72 -8.91 16.66
C TYR A 184 10.90 -8.31 15.52
N VAL A 185 11.15 -7.04 15.16
CA VAL A 185 10.50 -6.40 14.02
C VAL A 185 10.98 -7.02 12.71
N TYR A 186 12.27 -7.31 12.56
CA TYR A 186 12.78 -8.00 11.36
C TYR A 186 12.17 -9.40 11.23
N PHE A 187 12.07 -10.13 12.35
CA PHE A 187 11.39 -11.41 12.37
C PHE A 187 9.90 -11.28 12.00
N ALA A 188 9.22 -10.28 12.54
CA ALA A 188 7.82 -10.00 12.18
C ALA A 188 7.66 -9.64 10.69
N CYS A 189 8.58 -8.86 10.12
CA CYS A 189 8.61 -8.58 8.68
C CYS A 189 8.79 -9.85 7.85
N PHE A 190 9.68 -10.76 8.28
CA PHE A 190 9.88 -12.04 7.62
C PHE A 190 8.64 -12.92 7.69
N VAL A 191 8.00 -13.02 8.86
CA VAL A 191 6.74 -13.75 9.03
C VAL A 191 5.62 -13.14 8.18
N ALA A 192 5.50 -11.81 8.17
CA ALA A 192 4.51 -11.12 7.34
C ALA A 192 4.72 -11.40 5.84
N ALA A 193 5.97 -11.34 5.37
CA ALA A 193 6.31 -11.70 4.00
C ALA A 193 5.96 -13.17 3.69
N SER A 194 6.22 -14.10 4.63
CA SER A 194 5.90 -15.54 4.48
C SER A 194 4.40 -15.84 4.42
N ILE A 195 3.57 -15.01 5.03
CA ILE A 195 2.10 -15.15 4.95
C ILE A 195 1.57 -14.65 3.59
N ILE A 196 2.23 -13.66 3.01
CA ILE A 196 1.83 -13.03 1.74
C ILE A 196 2.34 -13.87 0.56
N ALA A 197 3.58 -14.33 0.63
CA ALA A 197 4.26 -15.06 -0.43
C ALA A 197 4.00 -16.59 -0.35
N PRO A 198 4.09 -17.30 -1.48
CA PRO A 198 4.24 -18.75 -1.45
C PRO A 198 5.46 -19.18 -0.63
N PRO A 199 5.53 -20.43 -0.17
CA PRO A 199 6.64 -20.94 0.64
C PRO A 199 7.93 -21.13 -0.18
N ASP A 200 8.50 -20.03 -0.64
CA ASP A 200 9.80 -19.94 -1.31
C ASP A 200 10.74 -19.03 -0.51
N LEU A 201 11.93 -19.56 -0.20
CA LEU A 201 12.89 -18.84 0.63
C LEU A 201 13.43 -17.57 -0.06
N ILE A 202 13.71 -17.65 -1.36
CA ILE A 202 14.28 -16.53 -2.13
C ILE A 202 13.25 -15.43 -2.25
N LEU A 203 12.03 -15.77 -2.67
CA LEU A 203 10.93 -14.82 -2.79
C LEU A 203 10.62 -14.15 -1.45
N ASN A 204 10.61 -14.94 -0.39
CA ASN A 204 10.35 -14.44 0.95
C ASN A 204 11.43 -13.46 1.43
N LEU A 205 12.71 -13.74 1.19
CA LEU A 205 13.81 -12.84 1.51
C LEU A 205 13.73 -11.53 0.71
N VAL A 206 13.43 -11.62 -0.60
CA VAL A 206 13.28 -10.43 -1.45
C VAL A 206 12.13 -9.54 -1.01
N LEU A 207 11.01 -10.13 -0.56
CA LEU A 207 9.87 -9.37 -0.04
C LEU A 207 10.12 -8.82 1.35
N THR A 208 10.88 -9.50 2.19
CA THR A 208 11.24 -9.05 3.53
C THR A 208 12.18 -7.84 3.50
N LEU A 209 13.10 -7.79 2.54
CA LEU A 209 14.13 -6.75 2.47
C LEU A 209 13.55 -5.33 2.38
N PRO A 210 12.58 -5.01 1.49
CA PRO A 210 11.94 -3.69 1.49
C PRO A 210 11.24 -3.35 2.82
N LEU A 211 10.61 -4.33 3.47
CA LEU A 211 9.94 -4.12 4.75
C LEU A 211 10.93 -3.71 5.84
N ILE A 212 12.09 -4.35 5.89
CA ILE A 212 13.18 -4.00 6.81
C ILE A 212 13.73 -2.61 6.48
N ILE A 213 13.96 -2.29 5.20
CA ILE A 213 14.44 -0.97 4.78
C ILE A 213 13.44 0.11 5.20
N LEU A 214 12.16 -0.11 4.96
CA LEU A 214 11.10 0.82 5.35
C LEU A 214 11.07 1.04 6.87
N PHE A 215 11.23 -0.02 7.66
CA PHE A 215 11.32 0.08 9.11
C PHE A 215 12.55 0.90 9.54
N GLU A 216 13.74 0.65 8.98
CA GLU A 216 14.95 1.40 9.32
C GLU A 216 14.84 2.90 8.93
N ILE A 217 14.27 3.19 7.76
CA ILE A 217 13.97 4.58 7.36
C ILE A 217 13.04 5.24 8.38
N SER A 218 11.99 4.54 8.83
CA SER A 218 11.06 5.03 9.86
C SER A 218 11.78 5.36 11.16
N MET A 219 12.61 4.45 11.61
CA MET A 219 13.40 4.61 12.82
C MET A 219 14.38 5.78 12.72
N PHE A 220 15.01 5.97 11.57
CA PHE A 220 15.92 7.09 11.33
C PHE A 220 15.18 8.42 11.40
N ILE A 221 14.04 8.55 10.72
CA ILE A 221 13.22 9.77 10.72
C ILE A 221 12.66 10.04 12.13
N ALA A 222 12.14 9.03 12.81
CA ALA A 222 11.62 9.16 14.18
C ALA A 222 12.68 9.66 15.18
N LYS A 223 13.93 9.19 15.07
CA LYS A 223 15.05 9.67 15.88
C LYS A 223 15.38 11.15 15.65
N ILE A 224 15.34 11.60 14.40
CA ILE A 224 15.58 13.01 14.07
C ILE A 224 14.47 13.89 14.65
N THR A 225 13.23 13.45 14.55
CA THR A 225 12.06 14.20 15.02
C THR A 225 12.04 14.29 16.56
N SER A 226 12.29 13.20 17.26
CA SER A 226 12.31 13.18 18.72
C SER A 226 13.45 14.01 19.33
N ARG A 227 14.60 14.10 18.67
CA ARG A 227 15.71 15.00 19.11
C ARG A 227 15.31 16.47 19.03
N LYS A 228 14.61 16.88 17.97
CA LYS A 228 14.15 18.28 17.81
C LYS A 228 13.14 18.67 18.90
N GLN A 229 12.22 17.78 19.28
CA GLN A 229 11.25 18.07 20.34
C GLN A 229 11.91 18.24 21.72
N LYS A 230 12.93 17.45 22.07
CA LYS A 230 13.65 17.61 23.33
C LYS A 230 14.33 18.98 23.45
N ILE A 231 14.96 19.46 22.37
CA ILE A 231 15.64 20.75 22.33
C ILE A 231 14.62 21.91 22.45
N THR A 232 13.44 21.79 21.87
CA THR A 232 12.40 22.83 21.91
C THR A 232 11.68 22.90 23.26
N ASN A 233 11.64 21.81 24.02
CA ASN A 233 11.04 21.78 25.37
C ASN A 233 12.02 22.19 26.48
N GLU A 234 13.32 22.30 26.20
CA GLU A 234 14.37 22.76 27.13
C GLU A 234 14.71 24.25 26.98
N LEU A 235 14.12 24.95 25.98
CA LEU A 235 14.20 26.40 25.74
C LEU A 235 12.92 27.09 26.14
#